data_e50d96d66e8b4ac47c6a3eafaf208df2
#
_entry.id   e50d96d66e8b4ac47c6a3eafaf208df2
#
_cell.length_a   1.000
_cell.length_b   1.000
_cell.length_c   1.000
_cell.angle_alpha   90.00
_cell.angle_beta   90.00
_cell.angle_gamma   90.00
#
_symmetry.space_group_name_H-M   'P 1'
#
loop_
_entity.id
_entity.type
_entity.pdbx_description
1 polymer ?
#
loop_
_entity_poly.entity_id
_entity_poly.type
_entity_poly.pdbx_seq_one_letter_code
_entity_poly.pdbx_strand_id
1 'polypeptide(L)'
;MLYKYPYQSEVGIITLLANDHGLLGAWFENQSKFGGTFDLDKIEPISEFKQSVIINEVVKWLDAYFKKQPFKTVDFRLMPQGTAFQQDVWSELQKIPYGETITLDELVERIKARQTKGQGTVNAIIGAINSNPITIMIPSHRILISSNLLATNHLGHVLREFESS
;
A
#
# COMPACT_ATOMS: atom_id res chain seq x y z
N MET A 1 -13.50 1.06 16.82
CA MET A 1 -12.70 -0.11 17.24
C MET A 1 -11.70 -0.46 16.15
N LEU A 2 -10.51 -0.91 16.53
CA LEU A 2 -9.48 -1.33 15.59
C LEU A 2 -9.42 -2.84 15.52
N TYR A 3 -9.25 -3.35 14.30
CA TYR A 3 -9.16 -4.79 14.02
C TYR A 3 -7.82 -5.07 13.33
N LYS A 4 -7.06 -6.01 13.86
CA LYS A 4 -5.77 -6.43 13.31
C LYS A 4 -5.86 -7.90 12.91
N TYR A 5 -5.30 -8.24 11.74
CA TYR A 5 -5.31 -9.61 11.25
C TYR A 5 -4.05 -9.90 10.42
N PRO A 6 -3.30 -10.98 10.74
CA PRO A 6 -2.12 -11.38 9.96
C PRO A 6 -2.53 -12.23 8.76
N TYR A 7 -2.49 -11.65 7.58
CA TYR A 7 -2.81 -12.37 6.34
C TYR A 7 -1.58 -13.13 5.85
N GLN A 8 -1.70 -14.44 5.63
CA GLN A 8 -0.63 -15.29 5.14
C GLN A 8 -0.64 -15.28 3.62
N SER A 9 0.39 -14.69 2.99
CA SER A 9 0.54 -14.71 1.54
C SER A 9 1.76 -15.53 1.13
N GLU A 10 1.85 -15.86 -0.15
CA GLU A 10 3.01 -16.59 -0.67
C GLU A 10 4.30 -15.76 -0.65
N VAL A 11 4.19 -14.46 -0.47
CA VAL A 11 5.36 -13.55 -0.40
C VAL A 11 5.60 -13.03 1.03
N GLY A 12 4.89 -13.54 2.02
CA GLY A 12 5.08 -13.18 3.42
C GLY A 12 3.79 -12.81 4.13
N ILE A 13 3.91 -12.53 5.42
CA ILE A 13 2.77 -12.16 6.24
C ILE A 13 2.50 -10.66 6.06
N ILE A 14 1.24 -10.32 5.77
CA ILE A 14 0.77 -8.95 5.66
C ILE A 14 -0.14 -8.67 6.85
N THR A 15 0.28 -7.77 7.74
CA THR A 15 -0.56 -7.37 8.86
C THR A 15 -1.56 -6.32 8.39
N LEU A 16 -2.84 -6.66 8.50
CA LEU A 16 -3.94 -5.78 8.12
C LEU A 16 -4.48 -5.07 9.35
N LEU A 17 -4.78 -3.77 9.20
CA LEU A 17 -5.39 -2.97 10.26
C LEU A 17 -6.57 -2.21 9.67
N ALA A 18 -7.74 -2.35 10.30
CA ALA A 18 -8.95 -1.70 9.85
C ALA A 18 -9.76 -1.17 11.04
N ASN A 19 -10.61 -0.18 10.77
CA ASN A 19 -11.68 0.17 11.69
C ASN A 19 -13.02 -0.27 11.08
N ASP A 20 -14.13 0.23 11.61
CA ASP A 20 -15.46 -0.12 11.09
C ASP A 20 -15.76 0.52 9.74
N HIS A 21 -14.96 1.47 9.29
CA HIS A 21 -15.22 2.25 8.09
C HIS A 21 -14.30 1.94 6.92
N GLY A 22 -13.08 1.46 7.17
CA GLY A 22 -12.14 1.20 6.09
C GLY A 22 -10.83 0.59 6.55
N LEU A 23 -9.95 0.38 5.57
CA LEU A 23 -8.62 -0.17 5.79
C LEU A 23 -7.64 0.96 6.13
N LEU A 24 -6.96 0.83 7.26
CA LEU A 24 -5.99 1.82 7.74
C LEU A 24 -4.56 1.44 7.38
N GLY A 25 -4.26 0.16 7.26
CA GLY A 25 -2.92 -0.29 6.95
C GLY A 25 -2.85 -1.72 6.47
N ALA A 26 -1.78 -2.00 5.72
CA ALA A 26 -1.41 -3.33 5.26
C ALA A 26 0.10 -3.33 5.09
N TRP A 27 0.81 -3.95 6.02
CA TRP A 27 2.27 -3.92 6.07
C TRP A 27 2.85 -5.33 6.09
N PHE A 28 3.92 -5.54 5.33
CA PHE A 28 4.76 -6.73 5.52
C PHE A 28 5.55 -6.56 6.80
N GLU A 29 5.77 -7.66 7.54
CA GLU A 29 6.41 -7.62 8.85
C GLU A 29 7.81 -6.99 8.85
N ASN A 30 8.56 -7.16 7.77
CA ASN A 30 9.92 -6.65 7.67
C ASN A 30 10.05 -5.29 6.99
N GLN A 31 8.92 -4.57 6.77
CA GLN A 31 8.97 -3.20 6.29
C GLN A 31 9.54 -2.27 7.35
N SER A 32 10.35 -1.30 6.93
CA SER A 32 10.95 -0.33 7.87
C SER A 32 9.91 0.57 8.54
N LYS A 33 8.76 0.79 7.91
CA LYS A 33 7.66 1.60 8.45
C LYS A 33 6.51 0.74 8.95
N PHE A 34 6.81 -0.46 9.41
CA PHE A 34 5.79 -1.40 9.89
C PHE A 34 4.92 -0.76 10.97
N GLY A 35 3.61 -0.84 10.77
CA GLY A 35 2.65 -0.27 11.71
C GLY A 35 2.37 1.21 11.53
N GLY A 36 3.20 1.95 10.77
CA GLY A 36 3.03 3.37 10.57
C GLY A 36 3.01 4.14 11.89
N THR A 37 1.93 4.87 12.14
CA THR A 37 1.75 5.64 13.38
C THR A 37 1.02 4.85 14.46
N PHE A 38 0.63 3.60 14.19
CA PHE A 38 -0.11 2.77 15.13
C PHE A 38 0.83 1.89 15.93
N ASP A 39 0.51 1.71 17.22
CA ASP A 39 1.21 0.75 18.07
C ASP A 39 0.48 -0.60 17.95
N LEU A 40 0.92 -1.40 16.98
CA LEU A 40 0.27 -2.68 16.66
C LEU A 40 0.33 -3.68 17.81
N ASP A 41 1.35 -3.59 18.67
CA ASP A 41 1.49 -4.52 19.80
C ASP A 41 0.38 -4.35 20.82
N LYS A 42 -0.25 -3.17 20.86
CA LYS A 42 -1.37 -2.88 21.78
C LYS A 42 -2.72 -3.29 21.22
N ILE A 43 -2.76 -3.80 19.98
CA ILE A 43 -4.01 -4.19 19.32
C ILE A 43 -4.02 -5.71 19.24
N GLU A 44 -5.01 -6.34 19.91
CA GLU A 44 -5.16 -7.80 19.83
C GLU A 44 -5.64 -8.20 18.44
N PRO A 45 -5.03 -9.23 17.82
CA PRO A 45 -5.52 -9.70 16.54
C PRO A 45 -6.88 -10.37 16.68
N ILE A 46 -7.74 -10.20 15.69
CA ILE A 46 -8.97 -10.98 15.61
C ILE A 46 -8.61 -12.41 15.22
N SER A 47 -9.34 -13.40 15.76
CA SER A 47 -9.04 -14.81 15.50
C SER A 47 -9.49 -15.24 14.10
N GLU A 48 -10.53 -14.61 13.57
CA GLU A 48 -11.05 -14.92 12.23
C GLU A 48 -11.31 -13.62 11.47
N PHE A 49 -10.91 -13.60 10.19
CA PHE A 49 -11.07 -12.39 9.38
C PHE A 49 -12.54 -11.97 9.22
N LYS A 50 -13.48 -12.91 9.36
CA LYS A 50 -14.92 -12.61 9.24
C LYS A 50 -15.45 -11.77 10.40
N GLN A 51 -14.68 -11.61 11.48
CA GLN A 51 -15.07 -10.76 12.60
C GLN A 51 -15.05 -9.26 12.28
N SER A 52 -14.45 -8.88 11.15
CA SER A 52 -14.44 -7.51 10.65
C SER A 52 -14.92 -7.51 9.20
N VAL A 53 -15.93 -6.72 8.90
CA VAL A 53 -16.46 -6.60 7.54
C VAL A 53 -15.35 -6.11 6.58
N ILE A 54 -14.58 -5.11 7.01
CA ILE A 54 -13.51 -4.56 6.16
C ILE A 54 -12.40 -5.59 5.97
N ILE A 55 -11.91 -6.21 7.04
CA ILE A 55 -10.85 -7.23 6.92
C ILE A 55 -11.32 -8.39 6.02
N ASN A 56 -12.57 -8.81 6.16
CA ASN A 56 -13.12 -9.87 5.31
C ASN A 56 -13.06 -9.50 3.82
N GLU A 57 -13.42 -8.27 3.47
CA GLU A 57 -13.35 -7.80 2.09
C GLU A 57 -11.91 -7.68 1.59
N VAL A 58 -11.00 -7.23 2.45
CA VAL A 58 -9.57 -7.14 2.11
C VAL A 58 -8.99 -8.52 1.86
N VAL A 59 -9.31 -9.50 2.70
CA VAL A 59 -8.83 -10.88 2.53
C VAL A 59 -9.31 -11.45 1.19
N LYS A 60 -10.57 -11.23 0.84
CA LYS A 60 -11.10 -11.67 -0.47
C LYS A 60 -10.35 -11.03 -1.62
N TRP A 61 -10.05 -9.75 -1.53
CA TRP A 61 -9.31 -9.03 -2.55
C TRP A 61 -7.88 -9.56 -2.67
N LEU A 62 -7.19 -9.77 -1.54
CA LEU A 62 -5.84 -10.32 -1.54
C LEU A 62 -5.79 -11.75 -2.08
N ASP A 63 -6.78 -12.58 -1.73
CA ASP A 63 -6.88 -13.94 -2.27
C ASP A 63 -6.98 -13.91 -3.80
N ALA A 64 -7.82 -13.03 -4.34
CA ALA A 64 -7.95 -12.86 -5.79
C ALA A 64 -6.64 -12.35 -6.40
N TYR A 65 -5.99 -11.38 -5.76
CA TYR A 65 -4.72 -10.83 -6.22
C TYR A 65 -3.66 -11.93 -6.35
N PHE A 66 -3.47 -12.74 -5.31
CA PHE A 66 -2.44 -13.78 -5.31
C PHE A 66 -2.78 -14.99 -6.18
N LYS A 67 -4.04 -15.17 -6.51
CA LYS A 67 -4.47 -16.20 -7.48
C LYS A 67 -4.43 -15.70 -8.92
N LYS A 68 -4.03 -14.46 -9.15
CA LYS A 68 -3.98 -13.84 -10.48
C LYS A 68 -5.30 -13.93 -11.23
N GLN A 69 -6.40 -13.86 -10.48
CA GLN A 69 -7.74 -13.85 -11.08
C GLN A 69 -7.98 -12.50 -11.77
N PRO A 70 -8.98 -12.41 -12.67
CA PRO A 70 -9.30 -11.13 -13.30
C PRO A 70 -9.39 -10.04 -12.24
N PHE A 71 -8.59 -8.99 -12.43
CA PHE A 71 -8.31 -8.03 -11.38
C PHE A 71 -9.57 -7.28 -10.97
N LYS A 72 -9.93 -7.40 -9.71
CA LYS A 72 -11.04 -6.65 -9.15
C LYS A 72 -10.55 -5.28 -8.67
N THR A 73 -11.32 -4.25 -8.95
CA THR A 73 -11.09 -2.95 -8.35
C THR A 73 -11.23 -3.07 -6.82
N VAL A 74 -10.52 -2.21 -6.10
CA VAL A 74 -10.67 -2.10 -4.65
C VAL A 74 -12.05 -1.48 -4.39
N ASP A 75 -12.95 -2.23 -3.78
CA ASP A 75 -14.32 -1.79 -3.52
C ASP A 75 -14.59 -1.51 -2.04
N PHE A 76 -13.58 -1.63 -1.18
CA PHE A 76 -13.62 -1.20 0.21
C PHE A 76 -12.87 0.12 0.35
N ARG A 77 -13.18 0.86 1.42
CA ARG A 77 -12.59 2.18 1.62
C ARG A 77 -11.14 2.06 2.11
N LEU A 78 -10.24 2.77 1.45
CA LEU A 78 -8.87 2.94 1.92
C LEU A 78 -8.79 4.23 2.74
N MET A 79 -8.23 4.13 3.95
CA MET A 79 -8.11 5.24 4.88
C MET A 79 -6.66 5.43 5.34
N PRO A 80 -5.71 5.64 4.42
CA PRO A 80 -4.31 5.83 4.81
C PRO A 80 -4.17 7.14 5.60
N GLN A 81 -3.42 7.08 6.70
CA GLN A 81 -3.16 8.25 7.53
C GLN A 81 -1.91 8.97 7.02
N GLY A 82 -2.02 10.24 6.72
CA GLY A 82 -0.91 11.03 6.21
C GLY A 82 -1.29 12.45 5.89
N THR A 83 -0.30 13.25 5.51
CA THR A 83 -0.48 14.66 5.12
C THR A 83 -1.25 14.77 3.81
N ALA A 84 -1.75 15.97 3.50
CA ALA A 84 -2.41 16.22 2.23
C ALA A 84 -1.51 15.89 1.05
N PHE A 85 -0.21 16.24 1.13
CA PHE A 85 0.75 15.92 0.08
C PHE A 85 0.93 14.42 -0.09
N GLN A 86 1.07 13.67 1.02
CA GLN A 86 1.18 12.21 0.98
C GLN A 86 -0.07 11.59 0.35
N GLN A 87 -1.25 12.07 0.72
CA GLN A 87 -2.51 11.60 0.13
C GLN A 87 -2.53 11.80 -1.39
N ASP A 88 -2.02 12.92 -1.88
CA ASP A 88 -1.94 13.19 -3.32
C ASP A 88 -1.01 12.20 -4.03
N VAL A 89 0.15 11.92 -3.44
CA VAL A 89 1.09 10.94 -3.99
C VAL A 89 0.44 9.56 -4.03
N TRP A 90 -0.15 9.13 -2.92
CA TRP A 90 -0.80 7.81 -2.84
C TRP A 90 -1.97 7.69 -3.83
N SER A 91 -2.71 8.78 -4.05
CA SER A 91 -3.79 8.81 -5.04
C SER A 91 -3.26 8.58 -6.46
N GLU A 92 -2.11 9.18 -6.81
CA GLU A 92 -1.48 8.95 -8.11
C GLU A 92 -0.97 7.52 -8.26
N LEU A 93 -0.44 6.93 -7.19
CA LEU A 93 0.01 5.54 -7.22
C LEU A 93 -1.14 4.58 -7.55
N GLN A 94 -2.32 4.85 -7.02
CA GLN A 94 -3.50 4.00 -7.24
C GLN A 94 -3.96 3.97 -8.70
N LYS A 95 -3.52 4.94 -9.52
CA LYS A 95 -3.88 4.99 -10.94
C LYS A 95 -3.03 4.07 -11.81
N ILE A 96 -1.94 3.50 -11.26
CA ILE A 96 -1.05 2.62 -12.03
C ILE A 96 -1.67 1.23 -12.10
N PRO A 97 -2.00 0.73 -13.31
CA PRO A 97 -2.66 -0.57 -13.42
C PRO A 97 -1.79 -1.75 -13.01
N TYR A 98 -2.45 -2.85 -12.68
CA TYR A 98 -1.80 -4.11 -12.39
C TYR A 98 -0.89 -4.53 -13.55
N GLY A 99 0.33 -4.96 -13.20
CA GLY A 99 1.31 -5.42 -14.19
C GLY A 99 2.04 -4.30 -14.93
N GLU A 100 1.70 -3.03 -14.66
CA GLU A 100 2.35 -1.89 -15.29
C GLU A 100 3.25 -1.17 -14.30
N THR A 101 4.23 -0.45 -14.83
CA THR A 101 5.14 0.36 -14.02
C THR A 101 5.32 1.72 -14.68
N ILE A 102 5.62 2.74 -13.87
CA ILE A 102 6.05 4.05 -14.37
C ILE A 102 7.36 4.42 -13.69
N THR A 103 8.09 5.34 -14.30
CA THR A 103 9.34 5.82 -13.70
C THR A 103 9.05 6.85 -12.62
N LEU A 104 10.02 7.06 -11.75
CA LEU A 104 9.93 8.13 -10.74
C LEU A 104 9.75 9.49 -11.42
N ASP A 105 10.46 9.74 -12.53
CA ASP A 105 10.34 11.01 -13.27
C ASP A 105 8.91 11.24 -13.75
N GLU A 106 8.26 10.21 -14.26
CA GLU A 106 6.87 10.33 -14.69
C GLU A 106 5.94 10.62 -13.51
N LEU A 107 6.15 9.97 -12.37
CA LEU A 107 5.36 10.25 -11.17
C LEU A 107 5.57 11.71 -10.73
N VAL A 108 6.80 12.19 -10.72
CA VAL A 108 7.12 13.59 -10.38
C VAL A 108 6.33 14.55 -11.27
N GLU A 109 6.30 14.29 -12.57
CA GLU A 109 5.55 15.14 -13.50
C GLU A 109 4.03 15.11 -13.21
N ARG A 110 3.48 13.96 -12.90
CA ARG A 110 2.07 13.83 -12.54
C ARG A 110 1.72 14.61 -11.27
N ILE A 111 2.62 14.55 -10.26
CA ILE A 111 2.41 15.27 -9.00
C ILE A 111 2.51 16.78 -9.23
N LYS A 112 3.49 17.24 -10.01
CA LYS A 112 3.64 18.68 -10.33
C LYS A 112 2.41 19.21 -11.07
N ALA A 113 1.83 18.42 -11.95
CA ALA A 113 0.63 18.83 -12.69
C ALA A 113 -0.58 19.05 -11.78
N ARG A 114 -0.64 18.38 -10.64
CA ARG A 114 -1.73 18.54 -9.66
C ARG A 114 -1.53 19.73 -8.75
N GLN A 115 -0.28 20.18 -8.55
CA GLN A 115 0.06 21.10 -7.49
C GLN A 115 0.37 22.49 -8.02
N THR A 116 -0.36 23.49 -7.53
CA THR A 116 -0.17 24.86 -7.92
C THR A 116 0.89 25.58 -7.08
N LYS A 117 1.40 24.95 -6.02
CA LYS A 117 2.29 25.60 -5.04
C LYS A 117 3.70 25.03 -4.95
N GLY A 118 4.15 24.26 -5.93
CA GLY A 118 5.54 23.82 -6.01
C GLY A 118 6.04 22.92 -4.88
N GLN A 119 5.18 22.16 -4.23
CA GLN A 119 5.55 21.29 -3.11
C GLN A 119 6.11 19.92 -3.53
N GLY A 120 6.17 19.65 -4.81
CA GLY A 120 6.52 18.33 -5.33
C GLY A 120 8.00 18.10 -5.51
N THR A 121 8.85 18.29 -4.48
CA THR A 121 10.26 17.91 -4.61
C THR A 121 10.38 16.39 -4.72
N VAL A 122 11.42 15.95 -5.43
CA VAL A 122 11.68 14.51 -5.60
C VAL A 122 11.84 13.83 -4.24
N ASN A 123 12.57 14.43 -3.32
CA ASN A 123 12.76 13.86 -1.98
C ASN A 123 11.46 13.73 -1.20
N ALA A 124 10.57 14.72 -1.30
CA ALA A 124 9.26 14.66 -0.64
C ALA A 124 8.39 13.55 -1.22
N ILE A 125 8.45 13.35 -2.54
CA ILE A 125 7.71 12.29 -3.22
C ILE A 125 8.25 10.91 -2.80
N ILE A 126 9.57 10.72 -2.77
CA ILE A 126 10.19 9.48 -2.31
C ILE A 126 9.79 9.20 -0.85
N GLY A 127 9.80 10.23 0.00
CA GLY A 127 9.37 10.11 1.39
C GLY A 127 7.92 9.62 1.50
N ALA A 128 7.03 10.16 0.67
CA ALA A 128 5.62 9.73 0.64
C ALA A 128 5.49 8.28 0.16
N ILE A 129 6.25 7.87 -0.84
CA ILE A 129 6.25 6.49 -1.33
C ILE A 129 6.69 5.55 -0.21
N ASN A 130 7.78 5.88 0.50
CA ASN A 130 8.29 5.06 1.60
C ASN A 130 7.35 5.01 2.80
N SER A 131 6.47 5.99 2.95
CA SER A 131 5.53 6.08 4.06
C SER A 131 4.17 5.46 3.74
N ASN A 132 4.01 4.85 2.57
CA ASN A 132 2.75 4.22 2.15
C ASN A 132 2.32 3.17 3.19
N PRO A 133 1.17 3.39 3.87
CA PRO A 133 0.72 2.46 4.92
C PRO A 133 -0.11 1.29 4.40
N ILE A 134 -0.49 1.28 3.13
CA ILE A 134 -1.36 0.25 2.56
C ILE A 134 -0.68 -0.37 1.34
N THR A 135 0.23 -1.30 1.61
CA THR A 135 1.03 -1.97 0.58
C THR A 135 0.12 -2.77 -0.37
N ILE A 136 0.47 -2.84 -1.62
CA ILE A 136 -0.22 -3.53 -2.71
C ILE A 136 -1.44 -2.76 -3.22
N MET A 137 -2.41 -2.44 -2.39
CA MET A 137 -3.60 -1.69 -2.82
C MET A 137 -3.25 -0.25 -3.20
N ILE A 138 -2.26 0.33 -2.52
CA ILE A 138 -1.60 1.56 -2.96
C ILE A 138 -0.23 1.10 -3.51
N PRO A 139 -0.08 0.93 -4.81
CA PRO A 139 1.01 0.13 -5.38
C PRO A 139 2.33 0.88 -5.55
N SER A 140 3.00 1.20 -4.44
CA SER A 140 4.32 1.86 -4.50
C SER A 140 5.37 1.01 -5.22
N HIS A 141 5.18 -0.32 -5.29
CA HIS A 141 6.07 -1.21 -6.01
C HIS A 141 6.05 -1.02 -7.53
N ARG A 142 5.06 -0.31 -8.07
CA ARG A 142 4.95 -0.04 -9.51
C ARG A 142 5.74 1.19 -9.95
N ILE A 143 6.50 1.81 -9.05
CA ILE A 143 7.42 2.90 -9.38
C ILE A 143 8.84 2.35 -9.53
N LEU A 144 9.46 2.63 -10.69
CA LEU A 144 10.84 2.21 -10.96
C LEU A 144 11.80 3.31 -10.53
N ILE A 145 12.62 3.02 -9.52
CA ILE A 145 13.67 3.93 -9.04
C ILE A 145 14.89 3.12 -8.62
N SER A 146 15.99 3.82 -8.35
CA SER A 146 17.21 3.19 -7.86
C SER A 146 16.97 2.42 -6.57
N SER A 147 17.59 1.26 -6.46
CA SER A 147 17.32 0.27 -5.42
C SER A 147 17.54 0.73 -3.98
N ASN A 148 18.37 1.75 -3.77
CA ASN A 148 18.68 2.24 -2.43
C ASN A 148 17.82 3.42 -1.97
N LEU A 149 16.83 3.83 -2.76
CA LEU A 149 15.99 5.00 -2.44
C LEU A 149 14.70 4.64 -1.71
N LEU A 150 14.25 3.39 -1.77
CA LEU A 150 13.01 2.95 -1.13
C LEU A 150 13.28 1.94 -0.03
N ALA A 151 12.59 2.11 1.10
CA ALA A 151 12.66 1.18 2.23
C ALA A 151 12.12 -0.21 1.87
N THR A 152 11.18 -0.29 0.94
CA THR A 152 10.53 -1.53 0.53
C THR A 152 11.06 -2.07 -0.80
N ASN A 153 12.27 -1.69 -1.20
CA ASN A 153 12.79 -2.00 -2.53
C ASN A 153 12.79 -3.49 -2.85
N HIS A 154 13.19 -4.34 -1.89
CA HIS A 154 13.18 -5.79 -2.11
C HIS A 154 11.76 -6.32 -2.32
N LEU A 155 10.82 -5.90 -1.48
CA LEU A 155 9.42 -6.27 -1.64
C LEU A 155 8.85 -5.72 -2.95
N GLY A 156 9.26 -4.51 -3.33
CA GLY A 156 8.85 -3.93 -4.60
C GLY A 156 9.27 -4.80 -5.77
N HIS A 157 10.51 -5.30 -5.76
CA HIS A 157 10.99 -6.21 -6.81
C HIS A 157 10.17 -7.51 -6.83
N VAL A 158 9.94 -8.12 -5.67
CA VAL A 158 9.16 -9.36 -5.56
C VAL A 158 7.76 -9.17 -6.12
N LEU A 159 7.08 -8.07 -5.76
CA LEU A 159 5.72 -7.79 -6.22
C LEU A 159 5.66 -7.49 -7.72
N ARG A 160 6.65 -6.75 -8.25
CA ARG A 160 6.73 -6.50 -9.69
C ARG A 160 6.91 -7.80 -10.46
N GLU A 161 7.80 -8.68 -10.00
CA GLU A 161 8.01 -9.99 -10.60
C GLU A 161 6.73 -10.82 -10.56
N PHE A 162 6.02 -10.80 -9.43
CA PHE A 162 4.75 -11.51 -9.28
C PHE A 162 3.73 -11.02 -10.30
N GLU A 163 3.59 -9.69 -10.46
CA GLU A 163 2.60 -9.12 -11.36
C GLU A 163 2.94 -9.35 -12.84
N SER A 164 4.21 -9.50 -13.17
CA SER A 164 4.67 -9.68 -14.55
C SER A 164 4.70 -11.14 -15.01
N SER A 165 4.53 -12.08 -14.11
CA SER A 165 4.63 -13.52 -14.43
C SER A 165 3.34 -14.14 -14.99
#